data_3fe21e2dd8e545f2f9bb8f1807b22de1
#
_entry.id   3fe21e2dd8e545f2f9bb8f1807b22de1
#
_cell.length_a   1.000
_cell.length_b   1.000
_cell.length_c   1.000
_cell.angle_alpha   90.00
_cell.angle_beta   90.00
_cell.angle_gamma   90.00
#
_symmetry.space_group_name_H-M   'P 1'
#
loop_
_entity.id
_entity.type
_entity.pdbx_description
1 polymer ?
#
loop_
_entity_poly.entity_id
_entity_poly.type
_entity_poly.pdbx_seq_one_letter_code
_entity_poly.pdbx_strand_id
1 'polypeptide(L)'
;MKRLISIALVLCMAVSMTVFAANTEIFINGEKAGIAEGMGAIVEKQGRTFVPVRFLLEHFKFQVSWQEKEQMVFGMGPEGEIFVMQVGSELLFYKDAQNNEKKVTMDVTPFLNMSEDRTYIPIRFIAEAMGYDVGWDGATETVTLTKK
;
A
#
# COMPACT_ATOMS: atom_id res chain seq x y z
N MET A 1 50.80 -21.81 -39.15
CA MET A 1 49.42 -22.01 -38.69
C MET A 1 49.12 -20.94 -37.64
N LYS A 2 48.38 -19.95 -37.99
CA LYS A 2 47.99 -18.90 -37.06
C LYS A 2 46.61 -19.23 -36.47
N ARG A 3 46.54 -19.56 -35.18
CA ARG A 3 45.27 -19.78 -34.48
C ARG A 3 44.73 -18.42 -34.11
N LEU A 4 43.65 -18.00 -34.76
CA LEU A 4 42.86 -16.86 -34.37
C LEU A 4 42.00 -17.24 -33.15
N ILE A 5 42.34 -16.69 -32.02
CA ILE A 5 41.53 -16.79 -30.79
C ILE A 5 40.49 -15.66 -30.90
N SER A 6 39.26 -16.04 -31.25
CA SER A 6 38.10 -15.14 -31.17
C SER A 6 37.76 -14.93 -29.70
N ILE A 7 38.08 -13.77 -29.16
CA ILE A 7 37.58 -13.33 -27.88
C ILE A 7 36.15 -12.85 -28.09
N ALA A 8 35.19 -13.68 -27.75
CA ALA A 8 33.79 -13.27 -27.68
C ALA A 8 33.64 -12.33 -26.46
N LEU A 9 33.53 -11.03 -26.74
CA LEU A 9 33.19 -10.03 -25.74
C LEU A 9 31.73 -10.19 -25.37
N VAL A 10 31.45 -10.91 -24.29
CA VAL A 10 30.12 -10.96 -23.69
C VAL A 10 29.85 -9.59 -23.07
N LEU A 11 29.14 -8.74 -23.82
CA LEU A 11 28.62 -7.49 -23.33
C LEU A 11 27.46 -7.80 -22.38
N CYS A 12 27.79 -7.88 -21.09
CA CYS A 12 26.79 -8.00 -20.04
C CYS A 12 26.04 -6.64 -19.97
N MET A 13 24.92 -6.55 -20.70
CA MET A 13 23.99 -5.45 -20.53
C MET A 13 23.37 -5.56 -19.14
N ALA A 14 23.94 -4.85 -18.17
CA ALA A 14 23.25 -4.55 -16.93
C ALA A 14 22.02 -3.70 -17.30
N VAL A 15 20.88 -4.37 -17.37
CA VAL A 15 19.60 -3.68 -17.42
C VAL A 15 19.45 -3.01 -16.06
N SER A 16 19.86 -1.76 -15.98
CA SER A 16 19.53 -0.90 -14.85
C SER A 16 18.02 -0.77 -14.86
N MET A 17 17.34 -1.56 -14.03
CA MET A 17 15.95 -1.29 -13.69
C MET A 17 15.96 0.06 -12.95
N THR A 18 15.74 1.14 -13.69
CA THR A 18 15.35 2.39 -13.10
C THR A 18 14.00 2.12 -12.43
N VAL A 19 14.02 1.95 -11.12
CA VAL A 19 12.82 2.05 -10.30
C VAL A 19 12.40 3.52 -10.43
N PHE A 20 11.49 3.80 -11.37
CA PHE A 20 10.79 5.06 -11.36
C PHE A 20 10.03 5.08 -10.05
N ALA A 21 10.37 6.01 -9.15
CA ALA A 21 9.48 6.37 -8.06
C ALA A 21 8.16 6.76 -8.73
N ALA A 22 7.12 5.96 -8.51
CA ALA A 22 5.82 6.24 -9.07
C ALA A 22 5.40 7.62 -8.58
N ASN A 23 5.12 8.55 -9.49
CA ASN A 23 4.54 9.85 -9.16
C ASN A 23 3.03 9.68 -8.86
N THR A 24 2.67 8.55 -8.28
CA THR A 24 1.28 8.24 -7.96
C THR A 24 0.72 9.26 -6.98
N GLU A 25 -0.36 9.87 -7.36
CA GLU A 25 -1.13 10.79 -6.53
C GLU A 25 -2.38 10.12 -5.98
N ILE A 26 -2.80 10.54 -4.80
CA ILE A 26 -4.01 10.04 -4.16
C ILE A 26 -4.97 11.21 -3.92
N PHE A 27 -6.21 11.04 -4.35
CA PHE A 27 -7.30 11.97 -4.08
C PHE A 27 -8.37 11.26 -3.25
N ILE A 28 -8.80 11.89 -2.19
CA ILE A 28 -9.85 11.38 -1.30
C ILE A 28 -10.99 12.40 -1.29
N ASN A 29 -12.16 11.98 -1.77
CA ASN A 29 -13.33 12.85 -1.95
C ASN A 29 -13.02 14.15 -2.74
N GLY A 30 -12.17 14.03 -3.77
CA GLY A 30 -11.78 15.14 -4.64
C GLY A 30 -10.63 16.00 -4.12
N GLU A 31 -10.15 15.77 -2.91
CA GLU A 31 -9.03 16.50 -2.32
C GLU A 31 -7.74 15.68 -2.40
N LYS A 32 -6.63 16.32 -2.77
CA LYS A 32 -5.32 15.65 -2.83
C LYS A 32 -4.86 15.30 -1.42
N ALA A 33 -4.62 14.03 -1.22
CA ALA A 33 -4.06 13.49 0.01
C ALA A 33 -2.57 13.20 -0.16
N GLY A 34 -1.72 14.01 0.46
CA GLY A 34 -0.26 13.85 0.43
C GLY A 34 0.26 13.12 1.65
N ILE A 35 1.27 12.27 1.44
CA ILE A 35 2.04 11.69 2.54
C ILE A 35 3.03 12.76 3.00
N ALA A 36 3.00 13.10 4.28
CA ALA A 36 3.91 14.08 4.85
C ALA A 36 5.37 13.59 4.76
N GLU A 37 6.31 14.53 4.66
CA GLU A 37 7.73 14.22 4.65
C GLU A 37 8.12 13.38 5.87
N GLY A 38 8.90 12.32 5.64
CA GLY A 38 9.32 11.39 6.69
C GLY A 38 8.26 10.36 7.09
N MET A 39 7.06 10.37 6.48
CA MET A 39 5.97 9.43 6.78
C MET A 39 5.92 8.22 5.83
N GLY A 40 6.93 8.03 5.01
CA GLY A 40 7.00 6.98 4.00
C GLY A 40 6.63 7.49 2.61
N ALA A 41 6.30 6.58 1.71
CA ALA A 41 6.00 6.90 0.32
C ALA A 41 4.86 6.01 -0.22
N ILE A 42 4.36 6.33 -1.40
CA ILE A 42 3.49 5.42 -2.15
C ILE A 42 4.39 4.38 -2.84
N VAL A 43 4.04 3.10 -2.72
CA VAL A 43 4.82 1.99 -3.28
C VAL A 43 3.96 1.16 -4.20
N GLU A 44 4.42 0.95 -5.43
CA GLU A 44 3.83 -0.02 -6.34
C GLU A 44 4.51 -1.38 -6.16
N LYS A 45 3.73 -2.40 -5.84
CA LYS A 45 4.22 -3.75 -5.62
C LYS A 45 3.18 -4.77 -6.06
N GLN A 46 3.59 -5.77 -6.85
CA GLN A 46 2.71 -6.84 -7.35
C GLN A 46 1.44 -6.31 -8.04
N GLY A 47 1.56 -5.20 -8.77
CA GLY A 47 0.45 -4.56 -9.45
C GLY A 47 -0.57 -3.89 -8.52
N ARG A 48 -0.20 -3.59 -7.28
CA ARG A 48 -1.03 -2.92 -6.28
C ARG A 48 -0.33 -1.71 -5.70
N THR A 49 -1.10 -0.67 -5.41
CA THR A 49 -0.63 0.52 -4.74
C THR A 49 -0.68 0.33 -3.22
N PHE A 50 0.48 0.44 -2.60
CA PHE A 50 0.64 0.37 -1.15
C PHE A 50 0.93 1.75 -0.57
N VAL A 51 0.39 1.99 0.60
CA VAL A 51 0.62 3.22 1.38
C VAL A 51 0.99 2.87 2.82
N PRO A 52 1.70 3.77 3.53
CA PRO A 52 1.89 3.60 4.97
C PRO A 52 0.55 3.53 5.68
N VAL A 53 0.39 2.57 6.57
CA VAL A 53 -0.90 2.34 7.25
C VAL A 53 -1.39 3.57 8.01
N ARG A 54 -0.49 4.29 8.68
CA ARG A 54 -0.84 5.51 9.43
C ARG A 54 -1.37 6.61 8.53
N PHE A 55 -0.75 6.82 7.36
CA PHE A 55 -1.21 7.81 6.39
C PHE A 55 -2.71 7.63 6.08
N LEU A 56 -3.11 6.42 5.74
CA LEU A 56 -4.49 6.17 5.34
C LEU A 56 -5.46 6.20 6.53
N LEU A 57 -5.15 5.45 7.59
CA LEU A 57 -6.05 5.34 8.72
C LEU A 57 -6.19 6.65 9.51
N GLU A 58 -5.10 7.40 9.70
CA GLU A 58 -5.17 8.70 10.37
C GLU A 58 -5.90 9.75 9.51
N HIS A 59 -5.80 9.66 8.18
CA HIS A 59 -6.62 10.51 7.29
C HIS A 59 -8.12 10.31 7.56
N PHE A 60 -8.54 9.08 7.80
CA PHE A 60 -9.92 8.74 8.21
C PHE A 60 -10.17 8.88 9.71
N LYS A 61 -9.28 9.52 10.45
CA LYS A 61 -9.41 9.79 11.90
C LYS A 61 -9.39 8.54 12.78
N PHE A 62 -8.83 7.44 12.28
CA PHE A 62 -8.58 6.26 13.10
C PHE A 62 -7.40 6.48 14.04
N GLN A 63 -7.54 6.00 15.26
CA GLN A 63 -6.41 5.77 16.15
C GLN A 63 -5.77 4.44 15.78
N VAL A 64 -4.48 4.46 15.50
CA VAL A 64 -3.73 3.28 15.01
C VAL A 64 -2.81 2.77 16.12
N SER A 65 -2.89 1.47 16.41
CA SER A 65 -1.97 0.78 17.30
C SER A 65 -1.30 -0.41 16.61
N TRP A 66 -0.08 -0.71 17.05
CA TRP A 66 0.73 -1.80 16.55
C TRP A 66 0.95 -2.83 17.64
N GLN A 67 0.72 -4.11 17.33
CA GLN A 67 1.03 -5.24 18.19
C GLN A 67 2.27 -5.94 17.68
N GLU A 68 3.38 -5.71 18.33
CA GLU A 68 4.72 -6.14 17.87
C GLU A 68 4.84 -7.65 17.74
N LYS A 69 4.37 -8.39 18.72
CA LYS A 69 4.51 -9.85 18.79
C LYS A 69 3.78 -10.56 17.65
N GLU A 70 2.56 -10.12 17.36
CA GLU A 70 1.70 -10.67 16.33
C GLU A 70 1.88 -9.99 14.98
N GLN A 71 2.63 -8.89 14.93
CA GLN A 71 2.76 -8.01 13.77
C GLN A 71 1.40 -7.59 13.20
N MET A 72 0.53 -7.16 14.10
CA MET A 72 -0.85 -6.76 13.77
C MET A 72 -1.04 -5.25 13.90
N VAL A 73 -1.81 -4.71 12.96
CA VAL A 73 -2.30 -3.33 12.99
C VAL A 73 -3.75 -3.34 13.46
N PHE A 74 -4.03 -2.53 14.47
CA PHE A 74 -5.38 -2.22 14.90
C PHE A 74 -5.68 -0.75 14.66
N GLY A 75 -6.85 -0.48 14.09
CA GLY A 75 -7.39 0.85 13.98
C GLY A 75 -8.73 0.94 14.70
N MET A 76 -8.95 2.03 15.40
CA MET A 76 -10.24 2.35 16.00
C MET A 76 -10.72 3.69 15.44
N GLY A 77 -11.84 3.66 14.74
CA GLY A 77 -12.46 4.84 14.15
C GLY A 77 -13.25 5.68 15.15
N PRO A 78 -13.59 6.92 14.77
CA PRO A 78 -14.25 7.89 15.65
C PRO A 78 -15.66 7.48 16.09
N GLU A 79 -16.34 6.63 15.33
CA GLU A 79 -17.69 6.14 15.60
C GLU A 79 -17.72 4.69 16.09
N GLY A 80 -16.58 4.15 16.51
CA GLY A 80 -16.43 2.79 17.01
C GLY A 80 -16.14 1.73 15.94
N GLU A 81 -15.77 2.15 14.72
CA GLU A 81 -15.28 1.25 13.70
C GLU A 81 -14.00 0.55 14.16
N ILE A 82 -13.81 -0.68 13.71
CA ILE A 82 -12.63 -1.47 14.01
C ILE A 82 -12.01 -1.96 12.71
N PHE A 83 -10.70 -1.84 12.63
CA PHE A 83 -9.87 -2.32 11.53
C PHE A 83 -8.78 -3.22 12.09
N VAL A 84 -8.60 -4.41 11.52
CA VAL A 84 -7.53 -5.34 11.93
C VAL A 84 -6.88 -5.94 10.71
N MET A 85 -5.56 -5.91 10.68
CA MET A 85 -4.73 -6.51 9.65
C MET A 85 -3.43 -7.03 10.22
N GLN A 86 -2.90 -8.10 9.65
CA GLN A 86 -1.63 -8.69 10.03
C GLN A 86 -0.65 -8.68 8.87
N VAL A 87 0.60 -8.36 9.15
CA VAL A 87 1.70 -8.45 8.18
C VAL A 87 1.80 -9.89 7.67
N GLY A 88 1.88 -10.04 6.35
CA GLY A 88 1.96 -11.35 5.69
C GLY A 88 0.65 -12.13 5.61
N SER A 89 -0.47 -11.58 6.09
CA SER A 89 -1.79 -12.21 5.98
C SER A 89 -2.62 -11.56 4.87
N GLU A 90 -3.35 -12.36 4.11
CA GLU A 90 -4.31 -11.88 3.12
C GLU A 90 -5.65 -11.47 3.73
N LEU A 91 -5.85 -11.64 5.04
CA LEU A 91 -7.10 -11.31 5.70
C LEU A 91 -7.11 -9.89 6.25
N LEU A 92 -8.16 -9.17 5.88
CA LEU A 92 -8.53 -7.88 6.46
C LEU A 92 -9.87 -8.04 7.18
N PHE A 93 -9.93 -7.64 8.44
CA PHE A 93 -11.16 -7.51 9.19
C PHE A 93 -11.54 -6.05 9.33
N TYR A 94 -12.78 -5.73 9.05
CA TYR A 94 -13.37 -4.41 9.27
C TYR A 94 -14.76 -4.54 9.89
N LYS A 95 -15.02 -3.71 10.91
CA LYS A 95 -16.34 -3.55 11.52
C LYS A 95 -16.73 -2.07 11.41
N ASP A 96 -17.90 -1.82 10.84
CA ASP A 96 -18.39 -0.44 10.69
C ASP A 96 -19.05 0.08 11.99
N ALA A 97 -19.46 1.35 11.98
CA ALA A 97 -20.10 2.02 13.12
C ALA A 97 -21.45 1.37 13.52
N GLN A 98 -22.11 0.64 12.62
CA GLN A 98 -23.34 -0.09 12.84
C GLN A 98 -23.10 -1.54 13.31
N ASN A 99 -21.85 -1.90 13.61
CA ASN A 99 -21.39 -3.24 13.98
C ASN A 99 -21.52 -4.30 12.87
N ASN A 100 -21.64 -3.90 11.61
CA ASN A 100 -21.56 -4.85 10.51
C ASN A 100 -20.09 -5.26 10.30
N GLU A 101 -19.86 -6.56 10.31
CA GLU A 101 -18.53 -7.13 10.13
C GLU A 101 -18.27 -7.50 8.67
N LYS A 102 -17.09 -7.19 8.19
CA LYS A 102 -16.58 -7.59 6.88
C LYS A 102 -15.25 -8.31 7.05
N LYS A 103 -15.13 -9.48 6.44
CA LYS A 103 -13.86 -10.17 6.25
C LYS A 103 -13.54 -10.13 4.77
N VAL A 104 -12.42 -9.51 4.43
CA VAL A 104 -11.97 -9.36 3.05
C VAL A 104 -10.73 -10.19 2.85
N THR A 105 -10.72 -11.03 1.81
CA THR A 105 -9.51 -11.71 1.36
C THR A 105 -8.85 -10.84 0.29
N MET A 106 -7.64 -10.39 0.58
CA MET A 106 -6.82 -9.63 -0.35
C MET A 106 -6.04 -10.57 -1.25
N ASP A 107 -5.60 -10.10 -2.40
CA ASP A 107 -4.72 -10.87 -3.32
C ASP A 107 -3.23 -10.56 -3.12
N VAL A 108 -2.94 -9.68 -2.18
CA VAL A 108 -1.59 -9.33 -1.71
C VAL A 108 -1.60 -9.17 -0.19
N THR A 109 -0.42 -9.22 0.42
CA THR A 109 -0.29 -9.08 1.88
C THR A 109 0.29 -7.74 2.28
N PRO A 110 -0.12 -7.16 3.43
CA PRO A 110 0.60 -6.08 4.05
C PRO A 110 2.04 -6.49 4.33
N PHE A 111 2.96 -5.55 4.27
CA PHE A 111 4.36 -5.82 4.56
C PHE A 111 4.98 -4.77 5.46
N LEU A 112 5.99 -5.20 6.23
CA LEU A 112 6.80 -4.33 7.04
C LEU A 112 8.06 -3.93 6.25
N ASN A 113 8.25 -2.62 6.04
CA ASN A 113 9.52 -2.10 5.54
C ASN A 113 10.45 -1.91 6.74
N MET A 114 11.39 -2.83 6.90
CA MET A 114 12.30 -2.86 8.05
C MET A 114 13.24 -1.65 8.10
N SER A 115 13.63 -1.10 6.95
CA SER A 115 14.53 0.06 6.90
C SER A 115 13.86 1.36 7.36
N GLU A 116 12.55 1.45 7.21
CA GLU A 116 11.74 2.61 7.61
C GLU A 116 10.96 2.37 8.91
N ASP A 117 10.92 1.12 9.39
CA ASP A 117 10.05 0.67 10.49
C ASP A 117 8.59 1.07 10.27
N ARG A 118 8.07 0.76 9.06
CA ARG A 118 6.72 1.12 8.63
C ARG A 118 5.98 -0.05 8.02
N THR A 119 4.71 -0.18 8.37
CA THR A 119 3.81 -1.14 7.76
C THR A 119 3.09 -0.50 6.58
N TYR A 120 3.15 -1.18 5.44
CA TYR A 120 2.50 -0.79 4.19
C TYR A 120 1.30 -1.68 3.91
N ILE A 121 0.22 -1.06 3.45
CA ILE A 121 -1.07 -1.71 3.21
C ILE A 121 -1.57 -1.43 1.79
N PRO A 122 -2.25 -2.41 1.15
CA PRO A 122 -2.82 -2.21 -0.17
C PRO A 122 -4.08 -1.33 -0.08
N ILE A 123 -4.00 -0.10 -0.62
CA ILE A 123 -5.00 0.95 -0.42
C ILE A 123 -6.41 0.55 -0.86
N ARG A 124 -6.55 -0.18 -1.98
CA ARG A 124 -7.85 -0.55 -2.54
C ARG A 124 -8.70 -1.35 -1.56
N PHE A 125 -8.13 -2.41 -0.99
CA PHE A 125 -8.89 -3.33 -0.13
C PHE A 125 -9.38 -2.65 1.14
N ILE A 126 -8.55 -1.77 1.70
CA ILE A 126 -8.91 -1.01 2.91
C ILE A 126 -10.01 0.00 2.60
N ALA A 127 -9.83 0.79 1.55
CA ALA A 127 -10.79 1.82 1.16
C ALA A 127 -12.15 1.21 0.79
N GLU A 128 -12.17 0.12 0.03
CA GLU A 128 -13.41 -0.58 -0.31
C GLU A 128 -14.11 -1.16 0.92
N ALA A 129 -13.37 -1.76 1.87
CA ALA A 129 -13.92 -2.24 3.14
C ALA A 129 -14.60 -1.12 3.93
N MET A 130 -14.04 0.08 3.90
CA MET A 130 -14.56 1.27 4.57
C MET A 130 -15.68 1.98 3.77
N GLY A 131 -16.13 1.41 2.64
CA GLY A 131 -17.24 1.93 1.84
C GLY A 131 -16.86 3.03 0.86
N TYR A 132 -15.62 3.05 0.38
CA TYR A 132 -15.18 3.93 -0.70
C TYR A 132 -15.16 3.20 -2.04
N ASP A 133 -15.51 3.90 -3.10
CA ASP A 133 -15.18 3.48 -4.45
C ASP A 133 -13.72 3.87 -4.75
N VAL A 134 -12.98 2.96 -5.36
CA VAL A 134 -11.57 3.16 -5.70
C VAL A 134 -11.40 3.19 -7.20
N GLY A 135 -10.94 4.31 -7.73
CA GLY A 135 -10.58 4.49 -9.12
C GLY A 135 -9.05 4.52 -9.32
N TRP A 136 -8.62 4.14 -10.51
CA TRP A 136 -7.25 4.27 -10.97
C TRP A 136 -7.22 4.86 -12.37
N ASP A 137 -6.46 5.95 -12.55
CA ASP A 137 -6.15 6.53 -13.85
C ASP A 137 -4.68 6.28 -14.17
N GLY A 138 -4.40 5.36 -15.10
CA GLY A 138 -3.04 4.99 -15.48
C GLY A 138 -2.31 6.05 -16.29
N ALA A 139 -3.02 6.97 -16.94
CA ALA A 139 -2.41 8.06 -17.71
C ALA A 139 -1.83 9.14 -16.80
N THR A 140 -2.48 9.40 -15.67
CA THR A 140 -2.07 10.39 -14.66
C THR A 140 -1.46 9.78 -13.42
N GLU A 141 -1.40 8.44 -13.36
CA GLU A 141 -0.96 7.68 -12.17
C GLU A 141 -1.70 8.12 -10.89
N THR A 142 -3.02 8.25 -10.99
CA THR A 142 -3.86 8.79 -9.91
C THR A 142 -4.79 7.73 -9.33
N VAL A 143 -4.77 7.58 -8.02
CA VAL A 143 -5.75 6.83 -7.23
C VAL A 143 -6.82 7.78 -6.71
N THR A 144 -8.08 7.44 -6.90
CA THR A 144 -9.22 8.21 -6.35
C THR A 144 -10.03 7.35 -5.38
N LEU A 145 -10.29 7.88 -4.21
CA LEU A 145 -11.18 7.30 -3.21
C LEU A 145 -12.39 8.21 -3.06
N THR A 146 -13.58 7.69 -3.36
CA THR A 146 -14.84 8.45 -3.27
C THR A 146 -15.78 7.75 -2.32
N LYS A 147 -16.26 8.45 -1.30
CA LYS A 147 -17.23 7.89 -0.34
C LYS A 147 -18.54 7.56 -1.07
N LYS A 148 -19.08 6.38 -0.82
CA LYS A 148 -20.41 5.95 -1.31
C LYS A 148 -21.54 6.63 -0.56
#